data_936cfb4eebb53ee3a8ee2f4ca5ef72c8
#
_entry.id   936cfb4eebb53ee3a8ee2f4ca5ef72c8
#
_cell.length_a   1.000
_cell.length_b   1.000
_cell.length_c   1.000
_cell.angle_alpha   90.00
_cell.angle_beta   90.00
_cell.angle_gamma   90.00
#
_symmetry.space_group_name_H-M   'P 1'
#
loop_
_entity.id
_entity.type
_entity.pdbx_description
1 polymer ?
#
loop_
_entity_poly.entity_id
_entity_poly.type
_entity_poly.pdbx_seq_one_letter_code
_entity_poly.pdbx_strand_id
1 'polypeptide(L)'
;MQISRGKLPILVGGTHYYTQSVLFHEQLVDRRKDEDEITNQEFDEIAEGEKWPILHASAEEMLQKLREVDPVMAARWHPNERRKIRRSLQIYLHTGKPASEIYKQQKMRLKSLLASTNAQQHRASGDVCEDGETGHLRFPTLLFWVHSDRDILHQRLDDRVDAMIDQGLLSEAKHMFNYLKEKESEGVHIDRTRGVWVSIGFKELDPYISALSSGQMSPEELQGLKKERVEFVKSATRQYSRSQIKWIQGRLWNSLESANATDRLYILDSTNVDDWKRAVRLPAEKVAEAFISGNPRPHPNEISEIARKVFELKKREAQSSSDDMEIKRKTCDVCNAAAMTERQWEIHMAGRRHKNAVKAAEKRAQREEYFKRIRGASEG
;
A
#
# COMPACT_ATOMS: atom_id res chain seq x y z
N MET A 1 0.93 16.84 -21.28
CA MET A 1 2.19 17.35 -21.88
C MET A 1 2.92 16.37 -22.82
N GLN A 2 3.06 15.07 -22.54
CA GLN A 2 3.70 14.13 -23.49
C GLN A 2 2.73 13.66 -24.61
N ILE A 3 1.45 13.47 -24.29
CA ILE A 3 0.41 13.10 -25.25
C ILE A 3 0.22 14.18 -26.31
N SER A 4 0.30 15.46 -25.94
CA SER A 4 0.25 16.59 -26.88
C SER A 4 1.44 16.64 -27.87
N ARG A 5 2.50 15.86 -27.63
CA ARG A 5 3.67 15.74 -28.51
C ARG A 5 3.63 14.49 -29.41
N GLY A 6 2.51 13.75 -29.43
CA GLY A 6 2.38 12.49 -30.19
C GLY A 6 3.28 11.36 -29.68
N LYS A 7 3.75 11.42 -28.42
CA LYS A 7 4.62 10.40 -27.80
C LYS A 7 3.84 9.54 -26.83
N LEU A 8 4.14 8.24 -26.83
CA LEU A 8 3.59 7.30 -25.87
C LEU A 8 4.27 7.49 -24.51
N PRO A 9 3.56 7.84 -23.44
CA PRO A 9 4.13 7.90 -22.10
C PRO A 9 4.28 6.47 -21.53
N ILE A 10 5.47 6.16 -21.01
CA ILE A 10 5.76 4.89 -20.35
C ILE A 10 6.06 5.18 -18.88
N LEU A 11 5.25 4.61 -17.99
CA LEU A 11 5.43 4.71 -16.55
C LEU A 11 6.03 3.40 -16.03
N VAL A 12 7.21 3.46 -15.40
CA VAL A 12 7.90 2.32 -14.81
C VAL A 12 8.06 2.55 -13.32
N GLY A 13 7.70 1.56 -12.51
CA GLY A 13 7.88 1.64 -11.07
C GLY A 13 7.15 0.55 -10.29
N GLY A 14 7.41 0.50 -8.99
CA GLY A 14 6.84 -0.48 -8.05
C GLY A 14 5.99 0.14 -6.94
N THR A 15 5.88 1.47 -6.86
CA THR A 15 5.05 2.14 -5.86
C THR A 15 3.65 2.35 -6.40
N HIS A 16 2.85 1.28 -6.32
CA HIS A 16 1.52 1.22 -6.94
C HIS A 16 0.52 2.26 -6.44
N TYR A 17 0.72 2.82 -5.25
CA TYR A 17 -0.09 3.94 -4.75
C TYR A 17 -0.06 5.13 -5.72
N TYR A 18 1.13 5.55 -6.15
CA TYR A 18 1.27 6.66 -7.11
C TYR A 18 0.82 6.27 -8.51
N THR A 19 1.17 5.05 -8.96
CA THR A 19 0.71 4.54 -10.26
C THR A 19 -0.81 4.56 -10.36
N GLN A 20 -1.49 4.08 -9.33
CA GLN A 20 -2.95 4.03 -9.29
C GLN A 20 -3.57 5.44 -9.31
N SER A 21 -2.98 6.41 -8.59
CA SER A 21 -3.46 7.80 -8.57
C SER A 21 -3.29 8.52 -9.93
N VAL A 22 -2.30 8.11 -10.72
CA VAL A 22 -2.10 8.62 -12.09
C VAL A 22 -3.09 7.99 -13.06
N LEU A 23 -3.32 6.68 -12.95
CA LEU A 23 -4.11 5.93 -13.93
C LEU A 23 -5.62 6.10 -13.76
N PHE A 24 -6.11 6.27 -12.54
CA PHE A 24 -7.54 6.28 -12.27
C PHE A 24 -8.06 7.67 -11.87
N HIS A 25 -9.27 7.99 -12.35
CA HIS A 25 -10.00 9.17 -11.87
C HIS A 25 -10.45 8.96 -10.41
N GLU A 26 -10.51 10.04 -9.65
CA GLU A 26 -11.14 10.12 -8.31
C GLU A 26 -10.60 9.16 -7.25
N GLN A 27 -9.41 8.59 -7.45
CA GLN A 27 -8.75 7.75 -6.44
C GLN A 27 -8.16 8.59 -5.28
N LEU A 28 -7.97 9.87 -5.51
CA LEU A 28 -7.57 10.84 -4.51
C LEU A 28 -8.79 11.69 -4.16
N VAL A 29 -9.02 11.92 -2.88
CA VAL A 29 -9.94 12.98 -2.43
C VAL A 29 -9.24 14.30 -2.79
N ASP A 30 -9.59 14.85 -3.94
CA ASP A 30 -8.98 16.07 -4.46
C ASP A 30 -9.24 17.24 -3.52
N ARG A 31 -8.22 18.00 -3.28
CA ARG A 31 -8.34 19.37 -2.80
C ARG A 31 -9.00 20.17 -3.90
N ARG A 32 -10.05 20.88 -3.56
CA ARG A 32 -10.88 21.80 -4.33
C ARG A 32 -10.34 22.17 -5.72
N LYS A 33 -11.15 21.89 -6.75
CA LYS A 33 -10.94 22.37 -8.13
C LYS A 33 -11.19 23.87 -8.33
N ASP A 34 -11.46 24.63 -7.28
CA ASP A 34 -11.99 26.00 -7.41
C ASP A 34 -11.03 27.13 -7.02
N GLU A 35 -9.73 26.84 -6.92
CA GLU A 35 -8.73 27.91 -6.79
C GLU A 35 -7.55 27.61 -7.70
N ASP A 36 -7.52 28.32 -8.83
CA ASP A 36 -6.31 28.56 -9.62
C ASP A 36 -5.21 29.08 -8.69
N GLU A 37 -3.98 28.53 -8.85
CA GLU A 37 -2.78 28.94 -8.12
C GLU A 37 -2.73 28.56 -6.62
N ILE A 38 -2.45 27.29 -6.33
CA ILE A 38 -1.61 27.00 -5.17
C ILE A 38 -0.59 25.93 -5.54
N THR A 39 0.63 26.42 -5.73
CA THR A 39 1.93 25.74 -5.60
C THR A 39 1.86 24.54 -4.65
N ASN A 40 2.69 23.52 -4.92
CA ASN A 40 3.05 22.39 -4.05
C ASN A 40 3.39 22.81 -2.60
N GLN A 41 2.42 23.31 -1.86
CA GLN A 41 2.57 23.44 -0.42
C GLN A 41 2.36 22.04 0.17
N GLU A 42 3.46 21.40 0.50
CA GLU A 42 3.53 20.39 1.54
C GLU A 42 2.59 20.83 2.66
N PHE A 43 1.67 19.94 3.07
CA PHE A 43 0.87 20.22 4.25
C PHE A 43 1.84 20.44 5.39
N ASP A 44 1.97 21.66 5.82
CA ASP A 44 2.66 21.97 7.04
C ASP A 44 1.81 21.37 8.17
N GLU A 45 2.21 20.18 8.65
CA GLU A 45 1.52 19.49 9.74
C GLU A 45 1.43 20.40 10.97
N ILE A 46 2.37 21.33 11.11
CA ILE A 46 2.42 22.32 12.17
C ILE A 46 1.30 23.36 11.98
N ALA A 47 1.15 23.92 10.78
CA ALA A 47 0.08 24.88 10.47
C ALA A 47 -1.33 24.25 10.53
N GLU A 48 -1.48 22.98 10.12
CA GLU A 48 -2.73 22.23 10.31
C GLU A 48 -3.03 21.98 11.80
N GLY A 49 -2.01 21.67 12.60
CA GLY A 49 -2.17 21.44 14.04
C GLY A 49 -2.54 22.68 14.80
N GLU A 50 -2.00 23.84 14.44
CA GLU A 50 -2.39 25.14 15.01
C GLU A 50 -3.84 25.49 14.65
N LYS A 51 -4.26 25.22 13.42
CA LYS A 51 -5.63 25.46 12.96
C LYS A 51 -6.63 24.47 13.54
N TRP A 52 -6.24 23.21 13.68
CA TRP A 52 -7.11 22.12 14.16
C TRP A 52 -6.39 21.24 15.21
N PRO A 53 -6.34 21.69 16.48
CA PRO A 53 -5.63 20.96 17.54
C PRO A 53 -6.05 19.50 17.69
N ILE A 54 -7.29 19.16 17.35
CA ILE A 54 -7.82 17.79 17.40
C ILE A 54 -6.99 16.79 16.56
N LEU A 55 -6.30 17.24 15.51
CA LEU A 55 -5.46 16.37 14.69
C LEU A 55 -4.17 15.91 15.38
N HIS A 56 -3.77 16.60 16.46
CA HIS A 56 -2.65 16.23 17.32
C HIS A 56 -3.06 15.51 18.61
N ALA A 57 -4.35 15.47 18.90
CA ALA A 57 -4.91 14.79 20.06
C ALA A 57 -4.63 13.28 20.06
N SER A 58 -4.96 12.60 21.15
CA SER A 58 -4.85 11.15 21.25
C SER A 58 -5.73 10.44 20.21
N ALA A 59 -5.40 9.18 19.89
CA ALA A 59 -6.24 8.42 18.94
C ALA A 59 -7.67 8.24 19.44
N GLU A 60 -7.86 8.21 20.76
CA GLU A 60 -9.18 8.06 21.40
C GLU A 60 -10.00 9.34 21.26
N GLU A 61 -9.42 10.51 21.55
CA GLU A 61 -10.10 11.82 21.36
C GLU A 61 -10.46 12.07 19.90
N MET A 62 -9.52 11.77 18.98
CA MET A 62 -9.79 11.85 17.54
C MET A 62 -10.93 10.91 17.14
N LEU A 63 -10.97 9.68 17.67
CA LEU A 63 -12.03 8.72 17.36
C LEU A 63 -13.37 9.19 17.94
N GLN A 64 -13.35 9.77 19.13
CA GLN A 64 -14.57 10.35 19.72
C GLN A 64 -15.11 11.49 18.85
N LYS A 65 -14.25 12.40 18.41
CA LYS A 65 -14.64 13.47 17.47
C LYS A 65 -15.14 12.92 16.14
N LEU A 66 -14.51 11.87 15.63
CA LEU A 66 -14.96 11.22 14.40
C LEU A 66 -16.33 10.56 14.55
N ARG A 67 -16.68 10.02 15.74
CA ARG A 67 -18.04 9.50 16.02
C ARG A 67 -19.12 10.57 15.92
N GLU A 68 -18.79 11.81 16.29
CA GLU A 68 -19.72 12.94 16.19
C GLU A 68 -19.96 13.39 14.74
N VAL A 69 -18.89 13.47 13.94
CA VAL A 69 -18.93 14.06 12.60
C VAL A 69 -19.12 13.04 11.48
N ASP A 70 -18.65 11.79 11.67
CA ASP A 70 -18.77 10.70 10.72
C ASP A 70 -18.84 9.35 11.44
N PRO A 71 -20.00 8.99 12.00
CA PRO A 71 -20.17 7.74 12.73
C PRO A 71 -19.90 6.49 11.87
N VAL A 72 -20.11 6.57 10.55
CA VAL A 72 -19.85 5.47 9.61
C VAL A 72 -18.36 5.16 9.53
N MET A 73 -17.52 6.19 9.38
CA MET A 73 -16.07 6.01 9.35
C MET A 73 -15.50 5.68 10.73
N ALA A 74 -16.07 6.24 11.80
CA ALA A 74 -15.67 5.88 13.16
C ALA A 74 -15.95 4.41 13.48
N ALA A 75 -17.07 3.85 13.01
CA ALA A 75 -17.38 2.42 13.14
C ALA A 75 -16.44 1.53 12.29
N ARG A 76 -15.88 2.07 11.21
CA ARG A 76 -15.01 1.35 10.30
C ARG A 76 -13.55 1.21 10.82
N TRP A 77 -13.07 2.18 11.61
CA TRP A 77 -11.69 2.20 12.04
C TRP A 77 -11.51 1.60 13.43
N HIS A 78 -10.43 0.80 13.58
CA HIS A 78 -10.01 0.36 14.91
C HIS A 78 -9.40 1.56 15.68
N PRO A 79 -9.58 1.67 17.02
CA PRO A 79 -9.02 2.77 17.82
C PRO A 79 -7.51 2.98 17.66
N ASN A 80 -6.76 1.91 17.39
CA ASN A 80 -5.30 1.97 17.18
C ASN A 80 -4.90 2.44 15.76
N GLU A 81 -5.84 2.64 14.86
CA GLU A 81 -5.55 3.10 13.49
C GLU A 81 -5.51 4.64 13.39
N ARG A 82 -4.69 5.26 14.23
CA ARG A 82 -4.52 6.72 14.35
C ARG A 82 -4.47 7.44 13.00
N ARG A 83 -3.68 6.91 12.05
CA ARG A 83 -3.53 7.54 10.70
C ARG A 83 -4.84 7.59 9.91
N LYS A 84 -5.64 6.55 9.97
CA LYS A 84 -6.92 6.48 9.24
C LYS A 84 -7.98 7.37 9.90
N ILE A 85 -8.03 7.37 11.23
CA ILE A 85 -8.91 8.26 12.01
C ILE A 85 -8.57 9.71 11.71
N ARG A 86 -7.29 10.09 11.82
CA ARG A 86 -6.80 11.44 11.50
C ARG A 86 -7.16 11.85 10.09
N ARG A 87 -6.95 10.97 9.08
CA ARG A 87 -7.28 11.26 7.69
C ARG A 87 -8.77 11.50 7.46
N SER A 88 -9.65 10.73 8.11
CA SER A 88 -11.09 10.95 8.01
C SER A 88 -11.50 12.29 8.62
N LEU A 89 -10.90 12.70 9.75
CA LEU A 89 -11.11 14.02 10.34
C LEU A 89 -10.55 15.14 9.46
N GLN A 90 -9.36 14.99 8.88
CA GLN A 90 -8.79 15.98 7.93
C GLN A 90 -9.75 16.23 6.77
N ILE A 91 -10.29 15.18 6.17
CA ILE A 91 -11.27 15.30 5.07
C ILE A 91 -12.48 16.14 5.54
N TYR A 92 -13.03 15.84 6.70
CA TYR A 92 -14.15 16.61 7.25
C TYR A 92 -13.79 18.07 7.51
N LEU A 93 -12.67 18.33 8.15
CA LEU A 93 -12.23 19.68 8.52
C LEU A 93 -11.92 20.56 7.31
N HIS A 94 -11.42 19.96 6.22
CA HIS A 94 -11.13 20.68 4.98
C HIS A 94 -12.36 20.89 4.10
N THR A 95 -13.26 19.88 4.02
CA THR A 95 -14.37 19.88 3.06
C THR A 95 -15.71 20.24 3.67
N GLY A 96 -15.84 20.23 5.01
CA GLY A 96 -17.11 20.35 5.73
C GLY A 96 -18.05 19.16 5.55
N LYS A 97 -17.62 18.09 4.86
CA LYS A 97 -18.43 16.89 4.59
C LYS A 97 -17.79 15.64 5.21
N PRO A 98 -18.61 14.73 5.76
CA PRO A 98 -18.12 13.43 6.23
C PRO A 98 -17.39 12.67 5.13
N ALA A 99 -16.28 12.01 5.47
CA ALA A 99 -15.51 11.20 4.51
C ALA A 99 -16.38 10.06 3.94
N SER A 100 -17.26 9.48 4.75
CA SER A 100 -18.22 8.46 4.32
C SER A 100 -19.15 8.94 3.22
N GLU A 101 -19.62 10.19 3.31
CA GLU A 101 -20.48 10.80 2.29
C GLU A 101 -19.72 11.05 0.99
N ILE A 102 -18.51 11.59 1.07
CA ILE A 102 -17.63 11.80 -0.10
C ILE A 102 -17.37 10.46 -0.82
N TYR A 103 -17.00 9.42 -0.09
CA TYR A 103 -16.80 8.08 -0.66
C TYR A 103 -18.08 7.48 -1.26
N LYS A 104 -19.24 7.74 -0.64
CA LYS A 104 -20.54 7.31 -1.18
C LYS A 104 -20.88 8.05 -2.47
N GLN A 105 -20.64 9.35 -2.54
CA GLN A 105 -20.85 10.17 -3.74
C GLN A 105 -19.90 9.72 -4.87
N GLN A 106 -18.62 9.50 -4.58
CA GLN A 106 -17.67 8.95 -5.53
C GLN A 106 -18.14 7.59 -6.08
N LYS A 107 -18.60 6.69 -5.21
CA LYS A 107 -19.12 5.38 -5.62
C LYS A 107 -20.41 5.48 -6.46
N MET A 108 -21.29 6.45 -6.18
CA MET A 108 -22.52 6.66 -6.96
C MET A 108 -22.21 7.26 -8.35
N ARG A 109 -21.34 8.26 -8.42
CA ARG A 109 -20.83 8.81 -9.68
C ARG A 109 -20.23 7.71 -10.55
N LEU A 110 -19.45 6.87 -9.92
CA LEU A 110 -18.84 5.70 -10.50
C LEU A 110 -19.87 4.76 -11.14
N LYS A 111 -20.92 4.41 -10.40
CA LYS A 111 -22.00 3.55 -10.90
C LYS A 111 -22.79 4.21 -12.04
N SER A 112 -23.03 5.53 -11.99
CA SER A 112 -23.75 6.24 -13.04
C SER A 112 -22.94 6.31 -14.34
N LEU A 113 -21.62 6.50 -14.26
CA LEU A 113 -20.71 6.46 -15.40
C LEU A 113 -20.69 5.06 -16.06
N LEU A 114 -20.63 3.98 -15.26
CA LEU A 114 -20.70 2.61 -15.76
C LEU A 114 -22.05 2.30 -16.42
N ALA A 115 -23.15 2.79 -15.86
CA ALA A 115 -24.48 2.57 -16.44
C ALA A 115 -24.65 3.30 -17.78
N SER A 116 -24.09 4.50 -17.92
CA SER A 116 -24.12 5.26 -19.20
C SER A 116 -23.22 4.60 -20.25
N THR A 117 -22.08 4.05 -19.89
CA THR A 117 -21.16 3.35 -20.80
C THR A 117 -21.77 2.04 -21.32
N ASN A 118 -22.45 1.27 -20.46
CA ASN A 118 -23.15 0.05 -20.88
C ASN A 118 -24.34 0.33 -21.82
N ALA A 119 -25.02 1.47 -21.65
CA ALA A 119 -26.11 1.89 -22.53
C ALA A 119 -25.62 2.32 -23.95
N GLN A 120 -24.38 2.79 -24.06
CA GLN A 120 -23.76 3.17 -25.34
C GLN A 120 -23.12 2.00 -26.07
N GLN A 121 -22.66 0.96 -25.38
CA GLN A 121 -22.10 -0.24 -26.03
C GLN A 121 -23.13 -1.09 -26.80
N HIS A 122 -24.43 -0.91 -26.57
CA HIS A 122 -25.49 -1.52 -27.36
C HIS A 122 -25.88 -0.74 -28.64
N ARG A 123 -25.25 0.41 -28.89
CA ARG A 123 -25.51 1.25 -30.08
C ARG A 123 -24.20 1.65 -30.78
N ALA A 124 -23.57 0.76 -31.45
CA ALA A 124 -22.68 1.07 -32.56
C ALA A 124 -21.46 0.16 -32.61
N SER A 125 -21.51 -0.78 -33.49
CA SER A 125 -20.36 -1.19 -34.31
C SER A 125 -19.90 0.02 -35.12
N GLY A 126 -18.70 0.56 -34.81
CA GLY A 126 -17.99 1.50 -35.67
C GLY A 126 -18.32 2.98 -35.42
N ASP A 127 -17.62 3.56 -34.46
CA ASP A 127 -17.05 4.90 -34.57
C ASP A 127 -16.14 5.14 -33.38
N VAL A 128 -14.95 5.63 -33.66
CA VAL A 128 -13.96 6.05 -32.66
C VAL A 128 -14.50 7.34 -32.04
N CYS A 129 -15.02 7.24 -30.81
CA CYS A 129 -15.37 8.42 -30.03
C CYS A 129 -14.09 9.13 -29.61
N GLU A 130 -13.87 10.36 -30.07
CA GLU A 130 -12.71 11.20 -29.79
C GLU A 130 -12.60 11.63 -28.30
N ASP A 131 -13.61 11.37 -27.47
CA ASP A 131 -13.59 11.57 -26.02
C ASP A 131 -13.93 10.26 -25.29
N GLY A 132 -13.05 9.26 -25.43
CA GLY A 132 -13.21 7.95 -24.82
C GLY A 132 -12.96 7.96 -23.32
N GLU A 133 -13.90 8.41 -22.52
CA GLU A 133 -13.97 8.09 -21.09
C GLU A 133 -14.28 6.61 -20.91
N THR A 134 -13.25 5.77 -21.04
CA THR A 134 -13.33 4.36 -20.71
C THR A 134 -13.33 4.19 -19.19
N GLY A 135 -14.50 4.16 -18.58
CA GLY A 135 -14.64 3.87 -17.16
C GLY A 135 -13.75 4.78 -16.29
N HIS A 136 -13.13 4.28 -15.23
CA HIS A 136 -12.34 5.09 -14.31
C HIS A 136 -10.89 5.32 -14.70
N LEU A 137 -10.42 4.76 -15.81
CA LEU A 137 -9.08 5.02 -16.31
C LEU A 137 -9.05 6.41 -16.99
N ARG A 138 -8.04 7.21 -16.63
CA ARG A 138 -7.84 8.56 -17.22
C ARG A 138 -7.39 8.52 -18.65
N PHE A 139 -6.80 7.41 -19.08
CA PHE A 139 -6.19 7.26 -20.41
C PHE A 139 -6.42 5.84 -20.92
N PRO A 140 -6.41 5.61 -22.23
CA PRO A 140 -6.19 4.29 -22.79
C PRO A 140 -4.89 3.73 -22.21
N THR A 141 -4.98 2.66 -21.44
CA THR A 141 -3.84 2.16 -20.64
C THR A 141 -3.59 0.70 -20.91
N LEU A 142 -2.32 0.32 -21.03
CA LEU A 142 -1.84 -1.05 -21.04
C LEU A 142 -0.92 -1.25 -19.83
N LEU A 143 -1.16 -2.30 -19.08
CA LEU A 143 -0.44 -2.61 -17.84
C LEU A 143 0.31 -3.93 -17.98
N PHE A 144 1.60 -3.90 -17.67
CA PHE A 144 2.42 -5.10 -17.56
C PHE A 144 2.86 -5.30 -16.10
N TRP A 145 2.49 -6.43 -15.54
CA TRP A 145 3.03 -6.88 -14.27
C TRP A 145 4.10 -7.93 -14.54
N VAL A 146 5.37 -7.55 -14.41
CA VAL A 146 6.50 -8.47 -14.47
C VAL A 146 6.55 -9.24 -13.15
N HIS A 147 6.05 -10.45 -13.17
CA HIS A 147 5.90 -11.34 -12.02
C HIS A 147 7.05 -12.33 -11.97
N SER A 148 7.45 -12.72 -10.78
CA SER A 148 8.36 -13.84 -10.53
C SER A 148 7.81 -14.71 -9.41
N ASP A 149 8.17 -16.01 -9.44
CA ASP A 149 7.95 -16.88 -8.30
C ASP A 149 8.52 -16.28 -7.02
N ARG A 150 7.82 -16.51 -5.91
CA ARG A 150 8.09 -15.86 -4.63
C ARG A 150 9.52 -16.13 -4.12
N ASP A 151 9.96 -17.38 -4.18
CA ASP A 151 11.23 -17.76 -3.56
C ASP A 151 12.39 -17.26 -4.43
N ILE A 152 12.25 -17.32 -5.75
CA ILE A 152 13.18 -16.73 -6.71
C ILE A 152 13.23 -15.21 -6.55
N LEU A 153 12.09 -14.55 -6.41
CA LEU A 153 12.05 -13.11 -6.17
C LEU A 153 12.77 -12.73 -4.88
N HIS A 154 12.56 -13.48 -3.79
CA HIS A 154 13.22 -13.22 -2.52
C HIS A 154 14.74 -13.35 -2.64
N GLN A 155 15.23 -14.39 -3.32
CA GLN A 155 16.66 -14.56 -3.56
C GLN A 155 17.24 -13.38 -4.34
N ARG A 156 16.60 -12.98 -5.44
CA ARG A 156 17.03 -11.82 -6.24
C ARG A 156 17.05 -10.51 -5.46
N LEU A 157 16.09 -10.33 -4.57
CA LEU A 157 16.06 -9.14 -3.71
C LEU A 157 17.22 -9.14 -2.70
N ASP A 158 17.57 -10.30 -2.16
CA ASP A 158 18.69 -10.46 -1.24
C ASP A 158 20.03 -10.23 -1.97
N ASP A 159 20.22 -10.85 -3.13
CA ASP A 159 21.41 -10.67 -3.99
C ASP A 159 21.56 -9.19 -4.42
N ARG A 160 20.44 -8.54 -4.73
CA ARG A 160 20.44 -7.11 -5.05
C ARG A 160 20.91 -6.25 -3.88
N VAL A 161 20.49 -6.55 -2.64
CA VAL A 161 20.96 -5.82 -1.47
C VAL A 161 22.45 -6.01 -1.26
N ASP A 162 22.97 -7.24 -1.44
CA ASP A 162 24.41 -7.50 -1.38
C ASP A 162 25.17 -6.70 -2.43
N ALA A 163 24.70 -6.70 -3.68
CA ALA A 163 25.29 -5.87 -4.74
C ALA A 163 25.21 -4.35 -4.43
N MET A 164 24.15 -3.86 -3.80
CA MET A 164 24.05 -2.46 -3.38
C MET A 164 25.07 -2.11 -2.27
N ILE A 165 25.32 -3.03 -1.33
CA ILE A 165 26.36 -2.85 -0.32
C ILE A 165 27.73 -2.71 -1.00
N ASP A 166 28.05 -3.59 -1.96
CA ASP A 166 29.31 -3.55 -2.70
C ASP A 166 29.46 -2.29 -3.57
N GLN A 167 28.35 -1.79 -4.10
CA GLN A 167 28.28 -0.56 -4.91
C GLN A 167 28.31 0.73 -4.08
N GLY A 168 28.28 0.66 -2.75
CA GLY A 168 28.49 1.82 -1.89
C GLY A 168 27.27 2.28 -1.09
N LEU A 169 26.25 1.45 -0.90
CA LEU A 169 25.07 1.82 -0.07
C LEU A 169 25.47 2.27 1.33
N LEU A 170 26.52 1.69 1.95
CA LEU A 170 27.03 2.13 3.25
C LEU A 170 27.62 3.55 3.19
N SER A 171 28.27 3.90 2.10
CA SER A 171 28.83 5.26 1.91
C SER A 171 27.69 6.27 1.73
N GLU A 172 26.68 5.92 0.95
CA GLU A 172 25.47 6.75 0.79
C GLU A 172 24.77 7.00 2.12
N ALA A 173 24.54 5.94 2.91
CA ALA A 173 23.93 6.05 4.23
C ALA A 173 24.77 6.93 5.18
N LYS A 174 26.10 6.82 5.12
CA LYS A 174 27.02 7.67 5.90
C LYS A 174 26.94 9.14 5.49
N HIS A 175 26.86 9.43 4.19
CA HIS A 175 26.67 10.80 3.70
C HIS A 175 25.35 11.40 4.21
N MET A 176 24.26 10.64 4.12
CA MET A 176 22.95 11.06 4.65
C MET A 176 23.01 11.31 6.17
N PHE A 177 23.65 10.45 6.92
CA PHE A 177 23.83 10.60 8.37
C PHE A 177 24.63 11.87 8.70
N ASN A 178 25.74 12.10 8.01
CA ASN A 178 26.57 13.30 8.21
C ASN A 178 25.80 14.58 7.89
N TYR A 179 25.02 14.60 6.81
CA TYR A 179 24.14 15.69 6.46
C TYR A 179 23.12 16.01 7.58
N LEU A 180 22.51 14.97 8.17
CA LEU A 180 21.61 15.15 9.32
C LEU A 180 22.33 15.82 10.49
N LYS A 181 23.53 15.34 10.84
CA LYS A 181 24.33 15.88 11.92
C LYS A 181 24.74 17.34 11.69
N GLU A 182 25.12 17.66 10.47
CA GLU A 182 25.43 19.03 10.07
C GLU A 182 24.22 19.94 10.27
N LYS A 183 23.05 19.56 9.75
CA LYS A 183 21.81 20.35 9.89
C LYS A 183 21.33 20.48 11.33
N GLU A 184 21.41 19.40 12.12
CA GLU A 184 21.12 19.44 13.56
C GLU A 184 22.05 20.43 14.28
N SER A 185 23.35 20.49 13.91
CA SER A 185 24.31 21.45 14.48
C SER A 185 24.03 22.91 14.10
N GLU A 186 23.42 23.14 12.94
CA GLU A 186 22.96 24.47 12.47
C GLU A 186 21.60 24.86 13.13
N GLY A 187 21.03 24.02 13.99
CA GLY A 187 19.73 24.26 14.63
C GLY A 187 18.53 24.00 13.73
N VAL A 188 18.74 23.36 12.56
CA VAL A 188 17.67 23.00 11.62
C VAL A 188 17.05 21.67 12.04
N HIS A 189 15.77 21.68 12.37
CA HIS A 189 15.03 20.45 12.65
C HIS A 189 14.61 19.74 11.35
N ILE A 190 15.08 18.51 11.15
CA ILE A 190 14.70 17.68 10.02
C ILE A 190 13.69 16.62 10.49
N ASP A 191 12.53 16.58 9.85
CA ASP A 191 11.53 15.53 10.09
C ASP A 191 11.99 14.20 9.48
N ARG A 192 12.47 13.30 10.34
CA ARG A 192 12.95 11.95 9.97
C ARG A 192 11.83 10.94 9.75
N THR A 193 10.57 11.33 9.88
CA THR A 193 9.43 10.41 9.72
C THR A 193 8.89 10.33 8.30
N ARG A 194 9.44 11.11 7.36
CA ARG A 194 8.99 11.21 5.97
C ARG A 194 10.14 11.36 4.96
N GLY A 195 9.77 11.31 3.69
CA GLY A 195 10.72 11.52 2.59
C GLY A 195 11.80 10.42 2.53
N VAL A 196 13.00 10.80 2.15
CA VAL A 196 14.14 9.90 1.99
C VAL A 196 14.59 9.25 3.29
N TRP A 197 14.29 9.88 4.43
CA TRP A 197 14.69 9.40 5.76
C TRP A 197 14.01 8.11 6.21
N VAL A 198 12.87 7.76 5.59
CA VAL A 198 12.16 6.49 5.82
C VAL A 198 12.41 5.45 4.74
N SER A 199 13.32 5.72 3.80
CA SER A 199 13.68 4.78 2.74
C SER A 199 14.31 3.50 3.33
N ILE A 200 14.00 2.38 2.68
CA ILE A 200 14.67 1.10 2.98
C ILE A 200 16.15 1.25 2.61
N GLY A 201 17.00 0.87 3.51
CA GLY A 201 18.45 1.04 3.43
C GLY A 201 18.93 2.02 4.49
N PHE A 202 18.59 3.32 4.39
CA PHE A 202 19.03 4.31 5.37
C PHE A 202 18.54 4.01 6.80
N LYS A 203 17.23 3.81 6.96
CA LYS A 203 16.61 3.56 8.26
C LYS A 203 17.19 2.33 8.98
N GLU A 204 17.42 1.26 8.23
CA GLU A 204 17.95 0.02 8.78
C GLU A 204 19.44 0.11 9.10
N LEU A 205 20.21 0.91 8.33
CA LEU A 205 21.66 1.08 8.48
C LEU A 205 22.03 2.20 9.48
N ASP A 206 21.12 3.12 9.80
CA ASP A 206 21.36 4.24 10.73
C ASP A 206 22.01 3.81 12.06
N PRO A 207 21.58 2.72 12.76
CA PRO A 207 22.24 2.28 13.97
C PRO A 207 23.71 1.86 13.78
N TYR A 208 24.03 1.23 12.65
CA TYR A 208 25.42 0.86 12.32
C TYR A 208 26.27 2.10 12.02
N ILE A 209 25.76 3.03 11.24
CA ILE A 209 26.47 4.27 10.90
C ILE A 209 26.69 5.13 12.14
N SER A 210 25.70 5.20 13.03
CA SER A 210 25.80 5.89 14.31
C SER A 210 26.89 5.28 15.21
N ALA A 211 26.90 3.95 15.35
CA ALA A 211 27.88 3.22 16.12
C ALA A 211 29.30 3.41 15.53
N LEU A 212 29.45 3.31 14.22
CA LEU A 212 30.71 3.56 13.52
C LEU A 212 31.23 5.00 13.76
N SER A 213 30.33 5.97 13.79
CA SER A 213 30.70 7.39 13.99
C SER A 213 31.05 7.71 15.44
N SER A 214 30.51 6.97 16.43
CA SER A 214 30.82 7.15 17.83
C SER A 214 32.18 6.61 18.25
N GLY A 215 32.72 5.63 17.52
CA GLY A 215 34.01 4.98 17.82
C GLY A 215 34.04 4.18 19.12
N GLN A 216 32.87 3.84 19.70
CA GLN A 216 32.77 3.21 21.02
C GLN A 216 32.75 1.67 20.96
N MET A 217 32.53 1.07 19.77
CA MET A 217 32.42 -0.36 19.60
C MET A 217 33.73 -0.96 19.08
N SER A 218 34.03 -2.20 19.46
CA SER A 218 35.15 -2.95 18.89
C SER A 218 34.93 -3.29 17.42
N PRO A 219 36.00 -3.58 16.63
CA PRO A 219 35.86 -3.98 15.23
C PRO A 219 34.97 -5.21 15.04
N GLU A 220 35.03 -6.19 15.97
CA GLU A 220 34.24 -7.41 15.93
C GLU A 220 32.74 -7.11 16.15
N GLU A 221 32.41 -6.27 17.13
CA GLU A 221 31.04 -5.83 17.41
C GLU A 221 30.46 -5.04 16.23
N LEU A 222 31.25 -4.13 15.64
CA LEU A 222 30.83 -3.37 14.44
C LEU A 222 30.57 -4.29 13.24
N GLN A 223 31.40 -5.32 13.05
CA GLN A 223 31.18 -6.31 11.99
C GLN A 223 29.91 -7.13 12.24
N GLY A 224 29.66 -7.52 13.47
CA GLY A 224 28.41 -8.18 13.88
C GLY A 224 27.19 -7.31 13.61
N LEU A 225 27.24 -6.06 14.04
CA LEU A 225 26.17 -5.09 13.83
C LEU A 225 25.94 -4.81 12.34
N LYS A 226 27.00 -4.67 11.53
CA LYS A 226 26.89 -4.53 10.08
C LYS A 226 26.10 -5.68 9.45
N LYS A 227 26.46 -6.94 9.78
CA LYS A 227 25.75 -8.12 9.24
C LYS A 227 24.28 -8.10 9.62
N GLU A 228 23.98 -7.84 10.89
CA GLU A 228 22.62 -7.74 11.38
C GLU A 228 21.81 -6.68 10.63
N ARG A 229 22.36 -5.48 10.47
CA ARG A 229 21.68 -4.37 9.78
C ARG A 229 21.44 -4.65 8.30
N VAL A 230 22.38 -5.29 7.60
CA VAL A 230 22.18 -5.74 6.20
C VAL A 230 21.03 -6.75 6.11
N GLU A 231 20.94 -7.70 7.05
CA GLU A 231 19.78 -8.63 7.09
C GLU A 231 18.45 -7.92 7.34
N PHE A 232 18.44 -6.83 8.11
CA PHE A 232 17.25 -5.99 8.25
C PHE A 232 16.88 -5.32 6.93
N VAL A 233 17.83 -4.80 6.15
CA VAL A 233 17.58 -4.23 4.81
C VAL A 233 16.95 -5.29 3.89
N LYS A 234 17.52 -6.50 3.83
CA LYS A 234 16.96 -7.63 3.06
C LYS A 234 15.53 -7.96 3.50
N SER A 235 15.31 -8.09 4.79
CA SER A 235 13.99 -8.38 5.35
C SER A 235 12.96 -7.30 5.03
N ALA A 236 13.32 -6.03 5.17
CA ALA A 236 12.46 -4.89 4.83
C ALA A 236 12.13 -4.86 3.33
N THR A 237 13.11 -5.15 2.47
CA THR A 237 12.94 -5.22 1.02
C THR A 237 11.98 -6.34 0.63
N ARG A 238 12.13 -7.55 1.20
CA ARG A 238 11.19 -8.66 1.00
C ARG A 238 9.78 -8.34 1.51
N GLN A 239 9.67 -7.63 2.64
CA GLN A 239 8.38 -7.20 3.18
C GLN A 239 7.71 -6.17 2.28
N TYR A 240 8.47 -5.21 1.76
CA TYR A 240 7.98 -4.22 0.81
C TYR A 240 7.46 -4.89 -0.46
N SER A 241 8.23 -5.77 -1.07
CA SER A 241 7.83 -6.56 -2.23
C SER A 241 6.50 -7.29 -2.02
N ARG A 242 6.36 -7.99 -0.88
CA ARG A 242 5.09 -8.65 -0.51
C ARG A 242 3.91 -7.68 -0.41
N SER A 243 4.16 -6.49 0.11
CA SER A 243 3.11 -5.46 0.22
C SER A 243 2.67 -4.94 -1.16
N GLN A 244 3.61 -4.81 -2.12
CA GLN A 244 3.32 -4.41 -3.49
C GLN A 244 2.52 -5.49 -4.24
N ILE A 245 2.89 -6.76 -4.10
CA ILE A 245 2.12 -7.88 -4.68
C ILE A 245 0.67 -7.88 -4.15
N LYS A 246 0.50 -7.73 -2.83
CA LYS A 246 -0.84 -7.61 -2.23
C LYS A 246 -1.62 -6.41 -2.76
N TRP A 247 -0.94 -5.29 -3.03
CA TRP A 247 -1.58 -4.12 -3.59
C TRP A 247 -2.09 -4.40 -5.01
N ILE A 248 -1.27 -5.02 -5.87
CA ILE A 248 -1.67 -5.37 -7.24
C ILE A 248 -2.86 -6.33 -7.20
N GLN A 249 -2.75 -7.42 -6.44
CA GLN A 249 -3.78 -8.46 -6.36
C GLN A 249 -5.07 -8.01 -5.68
N GLY A 250 -5.02 -7.00 -4.83
CA GLY A 250 -6.16 -6.44 -4.13
C GLY A 250 -6.64 -5.14 -4.75
N ARG A 251 -5.98 -4.02 -4.42
CA ARG A 251 -6.49 -2.68 -4.76
C ARG A 251 -6.48 -2.38 -6.24
N LEU A 252 -5.36 -2.64 -6.92
CA LEU A 252 -5.26 -2.39 -8.37
C LEU A 252 -6.24 -3.28 -9.12
N TRP A 253 -6.30 -4.57 -8.79
CA TRP A 253 -7.24 -5.50 -9.39
C TRP A 253 -8.70 -5.03 -9.22
N ASN A 254 -9.11 -4.69 -8.01
CA ASN A 254 -10.47 -4.23 -7.73
C ASN A 254 -10.81 -2.91 -8.47
N SER A 255 -9.81 -2.03 -8.64
CA SER A 255 -9.99 -0.80 -9.43
C SER A 255 -10.16 -1.10 -10.91
N LEU A 256 -9.38 -2.04 -11.46
CA LEU A 256 -9.52 -2.50 -12.85
C LEU A 256 -10.84 -3.22 -13.07
N GLU A 257 -11.26 -4.07 -12.15
CA GLU A 257 -12.55 -4.76 -12.20
C GLU A 257 -13.71 -3.78 -12.16
N SER A 258 -13.65 -2.78 -11.27
CA SER A 258 -14.64 -1.71 -11.20
C SER A 258 -14.68 -0.85 -12.47
N ALA A 259 -13.58 -0.73 -13.18
CA ALA A 259 -13.45 -0.02 -14.44
C ALA A 259 -13.74 -0.91 -15.67
N ASN A 260 -14.12 -2.18 -15.47
CA ASN A 260 -14.24 -3.18 -16.53
C ASN A 260 -13.00 -3.25 -17.45
N ALA A 261 -11.81 -3.17 -16.85
CA ALA A 261 -10.53 -3.03 -17.53
C ALA A 261 -9.49 -4.08 -17.09
N THR A 262 -9.92 -5.21 -16.58
CA THR A 262 -9.01 -6.33 -16.20
C THR A 262 -8.31 -6.93 -17.42
N ASP A 263 -8.89 -6.79 -18.61
CA ASP A 263 -8.31 -7.15 -19.91
C ASP A 263 -7.06 -6.32 -20.26
N ARG A 264 -6.75 -5.29 -19.50
CA ARG A 264 -5.60 -4.40 -19.70
C ARG A 264 -4.38 -4.77 -18.87
N LEU A 265 -4.52 -5.69 -17.92
CA LEU A 265 -3.44 -6.15 -17.05
C LEU A 265 -2.85 -7.47 -17.56
N TYR A 266 -1.65 -7.42 -18.12
CA TYR A 266 -0.90 -8.56 -18.61
C TYR A 266 0.16 -8.98 -17.59
N ILE A 267 0.17 -10.25 -17.19
CA ILE A 267 1.12 -10.82 -16.23
C ILE A 267 2.19 -11.59 -17.00
N LEU A 268 3.41 -11.07 -16.97
CA LEU A 268 4.58 -11.63 -17.64
C LEU A 268 5.43 -12.42 -16.63
N ASP A 269 5.81 -13.64 -16.98
CA ASP A 269 6.58 -14.49 -16.09
C ASP A 269 8.08 -14.27 -16.26
N SER A 270 8.71 -13.70 -15.24
CA SER A 270 10.15 -13.47 -15.19
C SER A 270 10.89 -14.44 -14.24
N THR A 271 10.25 -15.55 -13.86
CA THR A 271 10.83 -16.50 -12.91
C THR A 271 12.16 -17.06 -13.41
N ASN A 272 12.24 -17.40 -14.70
CA ASN A 272 13.50 -17.76 -15.33
C ASN A 272 14.04 -16.58 -16.16
N VAL A 273 15.18 -16.00 -15.74
CA VAL A 273 15.80 -14.85 -16.45
C VAL A 273 16.42 -15.26 -17.79
N ASP A 274 16.90 -16.49 -17.91
CA ASP A 274 17.48 -16.97 -19.17
C ASP A 274 16.43 -17.03 -20.28
N ASP A 275 15.17 -17.19 -19.90
CA ASP A 275 14.03 -17.23 -20.79
C ASP A 275 13.35 -15.85 -20.99
N TRP A 276 13.96 -14.77 -20.50
CA TRP A 276 13.41 -13.41 -20.54
C TRP A 276 12.88 -13.01 -21.91
N LYS A 277 13.62 -13.31 -22.94
CA LYS A 277 13.22 -12.96 -24.32
C LYS A 277 11.88 -13.59 -24.69
N ARG A 278 11.70 -14.88 -24.39
CA ARG A 278 10.52 -15.65 -24.77
C ARG A 278 9.33 -15.39 -23.81
N ALA A 279 9.61 -15.34 -22.52
CA ALA A 279 8.55 -15.29 -21.50
C ALA A 279 8.09 -13.87 -21.16
N VAL A 280 8.94 -12.85 -21.38
CA VAL A 280 8.64 -11.46 -21.02
C VAL A 280 8.64 -10.56 -22.26
N ARG A 281 9.77 -10.49 -22.99
CA ARG A 281 9.96 -9.48 -24.04
C ARG A 281 9.02 -9.68 -25.22
N LEU A 282 9.04 -10.83 -25.86
CA LEU A 282 8.23 -11.08 -27.06
C LEU A 282 6.71 -10.99 -26.81
N PRO A 283 6.16 -11.55 -25.71
CA PRO A 283 4.76 -11.35 -25.38
C PRO A 283 4.40 -9.88 -25.14
N ALA A 284 5.25 -9.13 -24.42
CA ALA A 284 5.05 -7.72 -24.15
C ALA A 284 5.06 -6.88 -25.43
N GLU A 285 6.06 -7.10 -26.31
CA GLU A 285 6.16 -6.42 -27.61
C GLU A 285 4.91 -6.66 -28.46
N LYS A 286 4.49 -7.92 -28.61
CA LYS A 286 3.29 -8.29 -29.39
C LYS A 286 2.02 -7.61 -28.88
N VAL A 287 1.82 -7.60 -27.55
CA VAL A 287 0.65 -6.96 -26.94
C VAL A 287 0.73 -5.43 -27.07
N ALA A 288 1.92 -4.85 -26.90
CA ALA A 288 2.12 -3.41 -27.03
C ALA A 288 1.91 -2.93 -28.48
N GLU A 289 2.42 -3.65 -29.46
CA GLU A 289 2.20 -3.35 -30.90
C GLU A 289 0.73 -3.42 -31.26
N ALA A 290 0.02 -4.46 -30.83
CA ALA A 290 -1.42 -4.58 -31.05
C ALA A 290 -2.21 -3.44 -30.37
N PHE A 291 -1.81 -3.05 -29.16
CA PHE A 291 -2.43 -1.94 -28.45
C PHE A 291 -2.23 -0.60 -29.16
N ILE A 292 -1.01 -0.30 -29.62
CA ILE A 292 -0.68 0.96 -30.32
C ILE A 292 -1.38 1.03 -31.68
N SER A 293 -1.48 -0.10 -32.37
CA SER A 293 -2.10 -0.19 -33.70
C SER A 293 -3.63 -0.32 -33.66
N GLY A 294 -4.24 -0.39 -32.46
CA GLY A 294 -5.69 -0.61 -32.32
C GLY A 294 -6.14 -2.03 -32.73
N ASN A 295 -5.22 -2.97 -32.86
CA ASN A 295 -5.52 -4.34 -33.27
C ASN A 295 -6.05 -5.18 -32.08
N PRO A 296 -6.81 -6.26 -32.35
CA PRO A 296 -7.22 -7.22 -31.33
C PRO A 296 -6.02 -7.79 -30.59
N ARG A 297 -6.13 -7.87 -29.26
CA ARG A 297 -5.08 -8.40 -28.39
C ARG A 297 -5.48 -9.77 -27.85
N PRO A 298 -4.53 -10.68 -27.59
CA PRO A 298 -4.82 -11.91 -26.90
C PRO A 298 -5.38 -11.60 -25.49
N HIS A 299 -6.20 -12.48 -24.96
CA HIS A 299 -6.70 -12.28 -23.60
C HIS A 299 -5.53 -12.42 -22.60
N PRO A 300 -5.47 -11.60 -21.52
CA PRO A 300 -4.34 -11.64 -20.58
C PRO A 300 -4.05 -13.00 -19.94
N ASN A 301 -5.06 -13.86 -19.74
CA ASN A 301 -4.89 -15.21 -19.20
C ASN A 301 -4.18 -16.18 -20.16
N GLU A 302 -4.02 -15.84 -21.44
CA GLU A 302 -3.39 -16.67 -22.46
C GLU A 302 -1.88 -16.43 -22.55
N ILE A 303 -1.38 -15.34 -21.95
CA ILE A 303 0.02 -14.90 -22.10
C ILE A 303 1.02 -15.78 -21.33
N SER A 304 0.62 -16.24 -20.14
CA SER A 304 1.46 -17.09 -19.30
C SER A 304 0.61 -18.01 -18.42
N GLU A 305 1.22 -19.10 -17.95
CA GLU A 305 0.54 -19.99 -17.01
C GLU A 305 0.24 -19.32 -15.68
N ILE A 306 1.14 -18.44 -15.22
CA ILE A 306 0.90 -17.62 -14.01
C ILE A 306 -0.30 -16.69 -14.21
N ALA A 307 -0.41 -16.05 -15.37
CA ALA A 307 -1.57 -15.20 -15.69
C ALA A 307 -2.86 -16.01 -15.58
N ARG A 308 -2.93 -17.18 -16.19
CA ARG A 308 -4.10 -18.08 -16.12
C ARG A 308 -4.46 -18.40 -14.68
N LYS A 309 -3.49 -18.83 -13.86
CA LYS A 309 -3.71 -19.15 -12.43
C LYS A 309 -4.26 -17.96 -11.64
N VAL A 310 -3.70 -16.74 -11.86
CA VAL A 310 -4.17 -15.53 -11.17
C VAL A 310 -5.60 -15.18 -11.58
N PHE A 311 -5.92 -15.21 -12.87
CA PHE A 311 -7.28 -14.91 -13.36
C PHE A 311 -8.31 -15.93 -12.88
N GLU A 312 -7.98 -17.22 -12.87
CA GLU A 312 -8.85 -18.26 -12.32
C GLU A 312 -9.09 -18.10 -10.83
N LEU A 313 -8.03 -17.78 -10.06
CA LEU A 313 -8.16 -17.51 -8.63
C LEU A 313 -9.11 -16.32 -8.39
N LYS A 314 -8.93 -15.23 -9.13
CA LYS A 314 -9.78 -14.05 -9.03
C LYS A 314 -11.23 -14.33 -9.39
N LYS A 315 -11.47 -15.12 -10.42
CA LYS A 315 -12.82 -15.56 -10.79
C LYS A 315 -13.49 -16.37 -9.67
N ARG A 316 -12.76 -17.28 -9.02
CA ARG A 316 -13.27 -18.04 -7.86
C ARG A 316 -13.55 -17.13 -6.66
N GLU A 317 -12.66 -16.17 -6.36
CA GLU A 317 -12.87 -15.19 -5.28
C GLU A 317 -14.13 -14.35 -5.53
N ALA A 318 -14.37 -13.88 -6.75
CA ALA A 318 -15.56 -13.13 -7.11
C ALA A 318 -16.85 -13.94 -6.93
N GLN A 319 -16.83 -15.23 -7.26
CA GLN A 319 -17.98 -16.13 -7.09
C GLN A 319 -18.29 -16.43 -5.60
N SER A 320 -17.25 -16.51 -4.75
CA SER A 320 -17.43 -16.77 -3.31
C SER A 320 -17.81 -15.54 -2.49
N SER A 321 -17.57 -14.33 -3.00
CA SER A 321 -17.84 -13.08 -2.28
C SER A 321 -19.29 -12.58 -2.39
N SER A 322 -20.14 -13.23 -3.19
CA SER A 322 -21.57 -12.88 -3.28
C SER A 322 -22.36 -13.25 -2.00
N ASP A 323 -21.87 -14.19 -1.20
CA ASP A 323 -22.57 -14.66 0.00
C ASP A 323 -22.17 -13.92 1.29
N ASP A 324 -21.12 -13.10 1.28
CA ASP A 324 -20.48 -12.57 2.50
C ASP A 324 -20.65 -11.03 2.67
N MET A 325 -21.71 -10.44 2.10
CA MET A 325 -21.91 -8.98 2.09
C MET A 325 -22.48 -8.38 3.39
N GLU A 326 -22.71 -9.17 4.43
CA GLU A 326 -23.16 -8.64 5.73
C GLU A 326 -21.97 -8.17 6.56
N ILE A 327 -21.79 -6.84 6.65
CA ILE A 327 -20.75 -6.21 7.48
C ILE A 327 -21.13 -6.41 8.95
N LYS A 328 -20.64 -7.46 9.58
CA LYS A 328 -20.76 -7.71 11.03
C LYS A 328 -19.42 -7.41 11.69
N ARG A 329 -19.28 -6.22 12.28
CA ARG A 329 -18.09 -5.89 13.05
C ARG A 329 -17.99 -6.79 14.28
N LYS A 330 -16.93 -7.58 14.37
CA LYS A 330 -16.54 -8.36 15.56
C LYS A 330 -15.22 -7.83 16.10
N THR A 331 -15.12 -7.66 17.40
CA THR A 331 -13.86 -7.30 18.07
C THR A 331 -13.43 -8.47 18.95
N CYS A 332 -12.17 -8.83 18.88
CA CYS A 332 -11.61 -9.94 19.66
C CYS A 332 -11.27 -9.46 21.08
N ASP A 333 -11.85 -10.06 22.10
CA ASP A 333 -11.63 -9.69 23.52
C ASP A 333 -10.20 -9.99 23.99
N VAL A 334 -9.48 -10.92 23.33
CA VAL A 334 -8.13 -11.32 23.74
C VAL A 334 -7.04 -10.40 23.19
N CYS A 335 -7.14 -9.98 21.91
CA CYS A 335 -6.10 -9.20 21.24
C CYS A 335 -6.60 -7.86 20.68
N ASN A 336 -7.85 -7.52 20.97
CA ASN A 336 -8.51 -6.27 20.59
C ASN A 336 -8.48 -5.98 19.08
N ALA A 337 -8.34 -7.03 18.25
CA ALA A 337 -8.38 -6.93 16.80
C ALA A 337 -9.84 -6.88 16.32
N ALA A 338 -10.15 -5.96 15.41
CA ALA A 338 -11.46 -5.86 14.80
C ALA A 338 -11.48 -6.56 13.44
N ALA A 339 -12.54 -7.33 13.18
CA ALA A 339 -12.86 -7.90 11.88
C ALA A 339 -14.18 -7.31 11.39
N MET A 340 -14.27 -7.04 10.08
CA MET A 340 -15.44 -6.40 9.45
C MET A 340 -16.34 -7.43 8.74
N THR A 341 -15.79 -8.61 8.40
CA THR A 341 -16.50 -9.71 7.75
C THR A 341 -16.23 -11.00 8.49
N GLU A 342 -17.13 -12.00 8.34
CA GLU A 342 -16.97 -13.32 8.95
C GLU A 342 -15.65 -13.97 8.50
N ARG A 343 -15.31 -13.89 7.22
CA ARG A 343 -14.03 -14.38 6.68
C ARG A 343 -12.81 -13.72 7.33
N GLN A 344 -12.86 -12.41 7.60
CA GLN A 344 -11.78 -11.74 8.32
C GLN A 344 -11.68 -12.24 9.76
N TRP A 345 -12.80 -12.55 10.39
CA TRP A 345 -12.86 -13.12 11.73
C TRP A 345 -12.21 -14.51 11.78
N GLU A 346 -12.57 -15.38 10.85
CA GLU A 346 -11.97 -16.72 10.74
C GLU A 346 -10.45 -16.65 10.53
N ILE A 347 -9.99 -15.82 9.59
CA ILE A 347 -8.55 -15.58 9.34
C ILE A 347 -7.86 -15.07 10.60
N HIS A 348 -8.51 -14.15 11.32
CA HIS A 348 -7.99 -13.62 12.58
C HIS A 348 -7.83 -14.72 13.63
N MET A 349 -8.86 -15.51 13.86
CA MET A 349 -8.87 -16.60 14.85
C MET A 349 -7.85 -17.70 14.52
N ALA A 350 -7.65 -18.01 13.25
CA ALA A 350 -6.63 -18.95 12.78
C ALA A 350 -5.20 -18.39 12.84
N GLY A 351 -5.05 -17.06 12.96
CA GLY A 351 -3.79 -16.34 12.84
C GLY A 351 -2.83 -16.56 14.03
N ARG A 352 -1.53 -16.57 13.75
CA ARG A 352 -0.47 -16.71 14.79
C ARG A 352 -0.56 -15.63 15.86
N ARG A 353 -0.92 -14.39 15.48
CA ARG A 353 -1.04 -13.26 16.41
C ARG A 353 -2.12 -13.51 17.47
N HIS A 354 -3.29 -14.01 17.06
CA HIS A 354 -4.36 -14.36 17.98
C HIS A 354 -3.95 -15.52 18.90
N LYS A 355 -3.41 -16.61 18.33
CA LYS A 355 -2.94 -17.78 19.08
C LYS A 355 -1.88 -17.41 20.13
N ASN A 356 -0.95 -16.51 19.78
CA ASN A 356 0.06 -16.04 20.72
C ASN A 356 -0.53 -15.14 21.82
N ALA A 357 -1.53 -14.31 21.50
CA ALA A 357 -2.22 -13.48 22.48
C ALA A 357 -3.00 -14.33 23.48
N VAL A 358 -3.69 -15.39 23.01
CA VAL A 358 -4.38 -16.36 23.88
C VAL A 358 -3.39 -17.02 24.86
N LYS A 359 -2.29 -17.57 24.34
CA LYS A 359 -1.24 -18.18 25.20
C LYS A 359 -0.66 -17.19 26.22
N ALA A 360 -0.50 -15.93 25.84
CA ALA A 360 0.00 -14.90 26.75
C ALA A 360 -1.03 -14.54 27.84
N ALA A 361 -2.32 -14.50 27.49
CA ALA A 361 -3.41 -14.27 28.44
C ALA A 361 -3.53 -15.42 29.45
N GLU A 362 -3.46 -16.67 28.98
CA GLU A 362 -3.45 -17.87 29.84
C GLU A 362 -2.29 -17.85 30.84
N LYS A 363 -1.07 -17.54 30.39
CA LYS A 363 0.10 -17.41 31.26
C LYS A 363 -0.06 -16.30 32.32
N ARG A 364 -0.69 -15.17 31.93
CA ARG A 364 -0.99 -14.09 32.90
C ARG A 364 -1.98 -14.55 33.95
N ALA A 365 -3.06 -15.20 33.55
CA ALA A 365 -4.07 -15.72 34.46
C ALA A 365 -3.48 -16.75 35.46
N GLN A 366 -2.66 -17.70 34.98
CA GLN A 366 -1.95 -18.67 35.85
C GLN A 366 -1.02 -17.98 36.85
N ARG A 367 -0.32 -16.93 36.38
CA ARG A 367 0.57 -16.15 37.25
C ARG A 367 -0.19 -15.38 38.35
N GLU A 368 -1.32 -14.78 37.99
CA GLU A 368 -2.20 -14.08 38.94
C GLU A 368 -2.81 -15.03 39.96
N GLU A 369 -3.25 -16.21 39.53
CA GLU A 369 -3.75 -17.24 40.43
C GLU A 369 -2.67 -17.74 41.40
N TYR A 370 -1.45 -17.95 40.90
CA TYR A 370 -0.29 -18.31 41.74
C TYR A 370 -0.02 -17.25 42.79
N PHE A 371 -0.01 -15.96 42.44
CA PHE A 371 0.20 -14.88 43.41
C PHE A 371 -0.96 -14.73 44.42
N LYS A 372 -2.20 -14.99 44.01
CA LYS A 372 -3.36 -15.00 44.91
C LYS A 372 -3.20 -16.12 45.98
N ARG A 373 -2.78 -17.30 45.54
CA ARG A 373 -2.51 -18.42 46.49
C ARG A 373 -1.44 -18.09 47.51
N ILE A 374 -0.34 -17.49 47.09
CA ILE A 374 0.75 -17.12 48.01
C ILE A 374 0.29 -16.05 49.00
N ARG A 375 -0.45 -15.03 48.56
CA ARG A 375 -0.98 -13.99 49.46
C ARG A 375 -1.99 -14.57 50.45
N GLY A 376 -2.90 -15.43 50.01
CA GLY A 376 -3.85 -16.08 50.92
C GLY A 376 -3.22 -17.06 51.91
N ALA A 377 -2.01 -17.59 51.62
CA ALA A 377 -1.26 -18.44 52.56
C ALA A 377 -0.39 -17.66 53.57
N SER A 378 -0.20 -16.34 53.38
CA SER A 378 0.55 -15.47 54.29
C SER A 378 -0.34 -14.71 55.29
N GLU A 379 -1.68 -14.80 55.15
CA GLU A 379 -2.66 -14.16 56.03
C GLU A 379 -3.43 -15.16 56.93
N GLY A 380 -3.06 -16.45 56.94
CA GLY A 380 -3.56 -17.51 57.79
C GLY A 380 -2.42 -18.12 58.65
#